data_70f108ff6ec2cc2040635c9f17e9d009
#
_entry.id   70f108ff6ec2cc2040635c9f17e9d009
#
_cell.length_a   1.000
_cell.length_b   1.000
_cell.length_c   1.000
_cell.angle_alpha   90.00
_cell.angle_beta   90.00
_cell.angle_gamma   90.00
#
_symmetry.space_group_name_H-M   'P 1'
#
loop_
_entity.id
_entity.type
_entity.pdbx_description
1 polymer ?
#
loop_
_entity_poly.entity_id
_entity_poly.type
_entity_poly.pdbx_seq_one_letter_code
_entity_poly.pdbx_strand_id
1 'polypeptide(L)'
;MVVGMMGAFLIAVGGKPRPDNPAAEPPVSNGPAPVGTEALRKFYDQKIEWRNCGGMDCGSIVVPLNYDEPDAKTIKLAVLRNRAKGEAIGDLLVNPGGPGGSSLEFASSGASQFGGKIAGSYNIIGMDPRGVGASTPLKCLDTKGLDEVLASDPDPDNADEVATLGEM
;
A
#
# COMPACT_ATOMS: atom_id res chain seq x y z
N MET A 1 -9.71 12.35 35.73
CA MET A 1 -10.34 11.31 34.96
C MET A 1 -11.31 12.00 34.00
N VAL A 2 -10.86 12.31 32.77
CA VAL A 2 -11.62 13.02 31.76
C VAL A 2 -11.92 12.03 30.65
N VAL A 3 -13.18 11.59 30.54
CA VAL A 3 -13.67 10.71 29.48
C VAL A 3 -14.06 11.63 28.33
N GLY A 4 -13.23 11.64 27.26
CA GLY A 4 -13.55 12.31 26.02
C GLY A 4 -14.49 11.46 25.18
N MET A 5 -15.73 11.92 25.02
CA MET A 5 -16.70 11.35 24.07
C MET A 5 -16.27 11.72 22.65
N MET A 6 -15.80 10.75 21.89
CA MET A 6 -15.64 10.85 20.46
C MET A 6 -17.00 10.64 19.79
N GLY A 7 -17.58 11.72 19.27
CA GLY A 7 -18.83 11.68 18.53
C GLY A 7 -18.65 11.01 17.18
N ALA A 8 -19.30 9.87 16.98
CA ALA A 8 -19.37 9.23 15.68
C ALA A 8 -20.39 9.96 14.79
N PHE A 9 -19.92 10.54 13.69
CA PHE A 9 -20.75 11.10 12.65
C PHE A 9 -21.24 9.96 11.75
N LEU A 10 -22.47 9.54 11.91
CA LEU A 10 -23.13 8.52 11.08
C LEU A 10 -23.73 9.20 9.84
N ILE A 11 -23.08 9.03 8.68
CA ILE A 11 -23.74 9.28 7.40
C ILE A 11 -24.40 7.97 6.97
N ALA A 12 -25.72 7.88 7.11
CA ALA A 12 -26.51 6.78 6.58
C ALA A 12 -26.74 7.02 5.07
N VAL A 13 -26.00 6.33 4.21
CA VAL A 13 -26.33 6.24 2.79
C VAL A 13 -27.20 5.00 2.60
N GLY A 14 -28.51 5.22 2.48
CA GLY A 14 -29.49 4.17 2.18
C GLY A 14 -29.37 3.73 0.71
N GLY A 15 -28.64 2.64 0.45
CA GLY A 15 -28.63 1.94 -0.84
C GLY A 15 -29.56 0.75 -0.79
N LYS A 16 -30.45 0.60 -1.80
CA LYS A 16 -31.26 -0.62 -1.98
C LYS A 16 -30.35 -1.81 -2.27
N PRO A 17 -30.63 -3.01 -1.73
CA PRO A 17 -29.88 -4.21 -2.07
C PRO A 17 -30.05 -4.52 -3.57
N ARG A 18 -28.93 -4.73 -4.28
CA ARG A 18 -28.92 -5.25 -5.65
C ARG A 18 -29.08 -6.76 -5.62
N PRO A 19 -29.83 -7.33 -6.58
CA PRO A 19 -29.94 -8.77 -6.72
C PRO A 19 -28.61 -9.38 -7.18
N ASP A 20 -28.40 -10.62 -6.74
CA ASP A 20 -27.25 -11.48 -6.93
C ASP A 20 -26.52 -11.32 -8.28
N ASN A 21 -25.40 -10.64 -8.26
CA ASN A 21 -24.43 -10.67 -9.33
C ASN A 21 -23.08 -11.07 -8.74
N PRO A 22 -22.40 -12.14 -9.24
CA PRO A 22 -21.09 -12.50 -8.74
C PRO A 22 -20.17 -11.30 -8.97
N ALA A 23 -19.74 -10.69 -7.87
CA ALA A 23 -18.86 -9.54 -7.70
C ALA A 23 -18.50 -8.84 -9.03
N ALA A 24 -19.40 -7.98 -9.51
CA ALA A 24 -19.05 -7.01 -10.53
C ALA A 24 -17.90 -6.18 -9.93
N GLU A 25 -16.73 -6.28 -10.52
CA GLU A 25 -15.62 -5.37 -10.17
C GLU A 25 -16.19 -3.95 -10.22
N PRO A 26 -15.98 -3.14 -9.18
CA PRO A 26 -16.37 -1.74 -9.24
C PRO A 26 -15.81 -1.16 -10.53
N PRO A 27 -16.55 -0.32 -11.26
CA PRO A 27 -16.06 0.24 -12.50
C PRO A 27 -14.74 0.91 -12.20
N VAL A 28 -13.67 0.39 -12.81
CA VAL A 28 -12.38 1.07 -12.80
C VAL A 28 -12.70 2.48 -13.28
N SER A 29 -12.48 3.47 -12.44
CA SER A 29 -12.64 4.86 -12.82
C SER A 29 -11.64 5.13 -13.95
N ASN A 30 -12.06 4.88 -15.18
CA ASN A 30 -11.36 5.31 -16.38
C ASN A 30 -11.57 6.84 -16.52
N GLY A 31 -11.31 7.57 -15.44
CA GLY A 31 -11.20 9.00 -15.52
C GLY A 31 -10.15 9.35 -16.58
N PRO A 32 -10.31 10.46 -17.31
CA PRO A 32 -9.28 10.87 -18.26
C PRO A 32 -7.96 11.00 -17.51
N ALA A 33 -6.87 10.47 -18.10
CA ALA A 33 -5.54 10.67 -17.56
C ALA A 33 -5.31 12.16 -17.27
N PRO A 34 -4.63 12.53 -16.19
CA PRO A 34 -4.37 13.93 -15.89
C PRO A 34 -3.75 14.64 -17.10
N VAL A 35 -4.12 15.90 -17.30
CA VAL A 35 -3.61 16.70 -18.43
C VAL A 35 -2.07 16.74 -18.38
N GLY A 36 -1.40 16.52 -19.51
CA GLY A 36 0.06 16.48 -19.61
C GLY A 36 0.71 15.11 -19.34
N THR A 37 -0.07 14.04 -19.20
CA THR A 37 0.43 12.70 -18.88
C THR A 37 0.31 11.68 -20.02
N GLU A 38 0.25 12.14 -21.27
CA GLU A 38 0.10 11.24 -22.44
C GLU A 38 1.18 10.15 -22.49
N ALA A 39 2.43 10.49 -22.20
CA ALA A 39 3.54 9.53 -22.13
C ALA A 39 3.36 8.47 -21.01
N LEU A 40 2.53 8.76 -20.02
CA LEU A 40 2.25 7.88 -18.88
C LEU A 40 0.98 7.04 -19.08
N ARG A 41 0.23 7.26 -20.17
CA ARG A 41 -1.06 6.60 -20.41
C ARG A 41 -0.98 5.07 -20.28
N LYS A 42 0.06 4.45 -20.82
CA LYS A 42 0.29 2.99 -20.71
C LYS A 42 0.33 2.46 -19.27
N PHE A 43 0.70 3.30 -18.30
CA PHE A 43 0.71 2.94 -16.88
C PHE A 43 -0.66 3.16 -16.21
N TYR A 44 -1.46 4.09 -16.69
CA TYR A 44 -2.82 4.32 -16.20
C TYR A 44 -3.82 3.32 -16.77
N ASP A 45 -3.63 2.89 -18.02
CA ASP A 45 -4.55 1.99 -18.70
C ASP A 45 -4.30 0.50 -18.35
N GLN A 46 -3.27 0.18 -17.57
CA GLN A 46 -2.97 -1.19 -17.17
C GLN A 46 -4.06 -1.76 -16.24
N LYS A 47 -4.31 -3.05 -16.39
CA LYS A 47 -5.18 -3.81 -15.49
C LYS A 47 -4.36 -4.63 -14.53
N ILE A 48 -4.79 -4.69 -13.27
CA ILE A 48 -4.16 -5.55 -12.27
C ILE A 48 -4.63 -6.98 -12.48
N GLU A 49 -3.68 -7.88 -12.71
CA GLU A 49 -3.94 -9.32 -12.77
C GLU A 49 -3.94 -9.88 -11.34
N TRP A 50 -5.14 -10.10 -10.82
CA TRP A 50 -5.32 -10.61 -9.48
C TRP A 50 -5.13 -12.13 -9.41
N ARG A 51 -4.42 -12.60 -8.38
CA ARG A 51 -4.21 -14.00 -8.05
C ARG A 51 -4.53 -14.24 -6.58
N ASN A 52 -5.14 -15.39 -6.26
CA ASN A 52 -5.38 -15.73 -4.85
C ASN A 52 -4.06 -15.93 -4.09
N CYS A 53 -3.95 -15.32 -2.92
CA CYS A 53 -2.83 -15.44 -1.99
C CYS A 53 -3.34 -15.53 -0.55
N GLY A 54 -3.62 -16.76 -0.10
CA GLY A 54 -4.07 -16.99 1.27
C GLY A 54 -5.48 -16.43 1.58
N GLY A 55 -6.40 -16.49 0.61
CA GLY A 55 -7.77 -15.99 0.78
C GLY A 55 -7.95 -14.50 0.44
N MET A 56 -6.88 -13.82 0.08
CA MET A 56 -6.84 -12.45 -0.45
C MET A 56 -6.44 -12.46 -1.92
N ASP A 57 -6.48 -11.31 -2.58
CA ASP A 57 -6.00 -11.14 -3.94
C ASP A 57 -4.68 -10.39 -3.94
N CYS A 58 -3.67 -10.96 -4.60
CA CYS A 58 -2.39 -10.32 -4.83
C CYS A 58 -2.21 -9.98 -6.31
N GLY A 59 -1.62 -8.83 -6.57
CA GLY A 59 -1.30 -8.36 -7.92
C GLY A 59 -0.10 -7.44 -7.92
N SER A 60 0.17 -6.86 -9.06
CA SER A 60 1.20 -5.81 -9.18
C SER A 60 0.82 -4.82 -10.26
N ILE A 61 1.31 -3.60 -10.11
CA ILE A 61 1.29 -2.58 -11.15
C ILE A 61 2.72 -2.24 -11.57
N VAL A 62 2.90 -1.88 -12.84
CA VAL A 62 4.17 -1.41 -13.39
C VAL A 62 4.13 0.10 -13.40
N VAL A 63 5.22 0.73 -12.96
CA VAL A 63 5.37 2.19 -13.00
C VAL A 63 6.77 2.55 -13.51
N PRO A 64 6.98 3.73 -14.11
CA PRO A 64 8.32 4.15 -14.51
C PRO A 64 9.21 4.34 -13.27
N LEU A 65 10.49 4.03 -13.37
CA LEU A 65 11.44 4.35 -12.30
C LEU A 65 11.60 5.87 -12.19
N ASN A 66 11.73 6.56 -13.34
CA ASN A 66 11.73 8.02 -13.45
C ASN A 66 10.52 8.45 -14.28
N TYR A 67 9.69 9.35 -13.73
CA TYR A 67 8.49 9.84 -14.43
C TYR A 67 8.81 10.82 -15.55
N ASP A 68 10.00 11.44 -15.53
CA ASP A 68 10.49 12.31 -16.63
C ASP A 68 10.95 11.49 -17.84
N GLU A 69 11.27 10.19 -17.62
CA GLU A 69 11.73 9.26 -18.65
C GLU A 69 10.87 7.98 -18.65
N PRO A 70 9.57 8.08 -18.96
CA PRO A 70 8.62 6.97 -18.78
C PRO A 70 8.86 5.76 -19.68
N ASP A 71 9.65 5.91 -20.73
CA ASP A 71 10.04 4.84 -21.66
C ASP A 71 11.35 4.13 -21.27
N ALA A 72 12.04 4.62 -20.25
CA ALA A 72 13.25 4.03 -19.73
C ALA A 72 12.95 2.83 -18.79
N LYS A 73 13.60 2.75 -17.66
CA LYS A 73 13.45 1.65 -16.69
C LYS A 73 12.13 1.72 -15.94
N THR A 74 11.49 0.57 -15.78
CA THR A 74 10.27 0.41 -14.96
C THR A 74 10.53 -0.43 -13.71
N ILE A 75 9.65 -0.29 -12.72
CA ILE A 75 9.61 -1.11 -11.50
C ILE A 75 8.20 -1.66 -11.29
N LYS A 76 8.10 -2.70 -10.46
CA LYS A 76 6.81 -3.27 -10.06
C LYS A 76 6.48 -2.86 -8.64
N LEU A 77 5.25 -2.40 -8.42
CA LEU A 77 4.68 -2.18 -7.10
C LEU A 77 3.72 -3.32 -6.79
N ALA A 78 3.89 -3.94 -5.65
CA ALA A 78 3.02 -5.00 -5.18
C ALA A 78 1.72 -4.41 -4.63
N VAL A 79 0.61 -5.09 -4.93
CA VAL A 79 -0.73 -4.70 -4.49
C VAL A 79 -1.41 -5.91 -3.88
N LEU A 80 -2.12 -5.70 -2.76
CA LEU A 80 -2.95 -6.69 -2.10
C LEU A 80 -4.36 -6.12 -1.95
N ARG A 81 -5.36 -6.96 -2.21
CA ARG A 81 -6.76 -6.68 -1.93
C ARG A 81 -7.31 -7.68 -0.93
N ASN A 82 -7.70 -7.21 0.23
CA ASN A 82 -8.48 -7.95 1.19
C ASN A 82 -9.97 -7.63 0.91
N ARG A 83 -10.69 -8.62 0.36
CA ARG A 83 -12.07 -8.41 -0.10
C ARG A 83 -13.00 -8.10 1.05
N ALA A 84 -14.00 -7.26 0.79
CA ALA A 84 -15.12 -7.07 1.70
C ALA A 84 -15.78 -8.41 2.06
N LYS A 85 -16.16 -8.59 3.32
CA LYS A 85 -16.85 -9.80 3.79
C LYS A 85 -18.32 -9.86 3.33
N GLY A 86 -18.86 -8.72 2.90
CA GLY A 86 -20.18 -8.58 2.31
C GLY A 86 -20.11 -7.97 0.91
N GLU A 87 -21.19 -7.32 0.48
CA GLU A 87 -21.21 -6.59 -0.80
C GLU A 87 -20.30 -5.36 -0.71
N ALA A 88 -19.28 -5.32 -1.56
CA ALA A 88 -18.36 -4.19 -1.62
C ALA A 88 -19.05 -2.97 -2.25
N ILE A 89 -19.04 -1.85 -1.54
CA ILE A 89 -19.53 -0.56 -2.05
C ILE A 89 -18.40 0.32 -2.57
N GLY A 90 -17.15 -0.11 -2.43
CA GLY A 90 -15.95 0.58 -2.92
C GLY A 90 -14.66 -0.05 -2.40
N ASP A 91 -13.56 0.59 -2.78
CA ASP A 91 -12.20 0.23 -2.38
C ASP A 91 -11.63 1.29 -1.42
N LEU A 92 -10.96 0.83 -0.37
CA LEU A 92 -10.27 1.66 0.62
C LEU A 92 -8.77 1.41 0.52
N LEU A 93 -8.04 2.37 -0.04
CA LEU A 93 -6.58 2.31 -0.08
C LEU A 93 -6.03 2.71 1.30
N VAL A 94 -5.14 1.88 1.83
CA VAL A 94 -4.54 2.06 3.15
C VAL A 94 -3.02 2.13 3.10
N ASN A 95 -2.44 2.92 4.02
CA ASN A 95 -1.00 3.05 4.19
C ASN A 95 -0.69 3.23 5.69
N PRO A 96 0.17 2.39 6.31
CA PRO A 96 0.51 2.50 7.73
C PRO A 96 1.41 3.70 8.05
N GLY A 97 2.08 4.27 7.06
CA GLY A 97 3.13 5.27 7.28
C GLY A 97 4.46 4.62 7.67
N GLY A 98 5.16 5.23 8.57
CA GLY A 98 6.48 4.80 9.04
C GLY A 98 7.52 5.91 9.03
N PRO A 99 8.35 6.10 8.02
CA PRO A 99 8.41 5.52 6.67
C PRO A 99 8.85 4.03 6.62
N GLY A 100 8.49 3.36 5.52
CA GLY A 100 8.92 2.00 5.22
C GLY A 100 7.99 0.88 5.69
N GLY A 101 6.85 1.18 6.32
CA GLY A 101 5.84 0.18 6.67
C GLY A 101 5.17 -0.43 5.43
N SER A 102 4.99 -1.77 5.43
CA SER A 102 4.29 -2.47 4.36
C SER A 102 2.80 -2.22 4.40
N SER A 103 2.27 -1.65 3.31
CA SER A 103 0.83 -1.46 3.13
C SER A 103 0.11 -2.78 2.84
N LEU A 104 0.82 -3.77 2.28
CA LEU A 104 0.27 -5.11 2.08
C LEU A 104 -0.02 -5.80 3.42
N GLU A 105 0.93 -5.75 4.35
CA GLU A 105 0.75 -6.30 5.70
C GLU A 105 -0.38 -5.60 6.44
N PHE A 106 -0.44 -4.28 6.34
CA PHE A 106 -1.48 -3.49 6.96
C PHE A 106 -2.88 -3.81 6.38
N ALA A 107 -3.02 -3.92 5.06
CA ALA A 107 -4.26 -4.30 4.40
C ALA A 107 -4.68 -5.74 4.71
N SER A 108 -3.71 -6.66 4.88
CA SER A 108 -3.99 -8.05 5.23
C SER A 108 -4.68 -8.18 6.59
N SER A 109 -4.32 -7.34 7.55
CA SER A 109 -4.92 -7.26 8.88
C SER A 109 -6.15 -6.33 8.95
N GLY A 110 -6.55 -5.72 7.83
CA GLY A 110 -7.52 -4.63 7.77
C GLY A 110 -8.86 -4.90 8.45
N ALA A 111 -9.37 -6.15 8.39
CA ALA A 111 -10.63 -6.50 9.05
C ALA A 111 -10.59 -6.31 10.57
N SER A 112 -9.43 -6.50 11.20
CA SER A 112 -9.23 -6.29 12.65
C SER A 112 -8.95 -4.81 12.97
N GLN A 113 -8.33 -4.09 12.03
CA GLN A 113 -7.95 -2.68 12.20
C GLN A 113 -9.12 -1.72 12.06
N PHE A 114 -10.00 -1.95 11.07
CA PHE A 114 -11.05 -1.00 10.69
C PHE A 114 -12.45 -1.36 11.22
N GLY A 115 -12.59 -2.50 11.91
CA GLY A 115 -13.85 -2.97 12.45
C GLY A 115 -14.81 -3.55 11.40
N GLY A 116 -15.81 -4.28 11.88
CA GLY A 116 -16.67 -5.14 11.05
C GLY A 116 -17.49 -4.40 9.99
N LYS A 117 -17.88 -3.14 10.21
CA LYS A 117 -18.67 -2.37 9.23
C LYS A 117 -17.83 -2.02 8.00
N ILE A 118 -16.64 -1.50 8.18
CA ILE A 118 -15.74 -1.14 7.06
C ILE A 118 -15.29 -2.40 6.34
N ALA A 119 -14.81 -3.40 7.07
CA ALA A 119 -14.39 -4.67 6.48
C ALA A 119 -15.54 -5.46 5.82
N GLY A 120 -16.81 -5.17 6.19
CA GLY A 120 -17.99 -5.74 5.56
C GLY A 120 -18.38 -5.07 4.25
N SER A 121 -18.02 -3.80 4.05
CA SER A 121 -18.53 -2.97 2.95
C SER A 121 -17.46 -2.48 1.98
N TYR A 122 -16.17 -2.56 2.32
CA TYR A 122 -15.08 -2.09 1.47
C TYR A 122 -14.04 -3.18 1.24
N ASN A 123 -13.54 -3.28 0.01
CA ASN A 123 -12.28 -3.95 -0.21
C ASN A 123 -11.15 -3.08 0.39
N ILE A 124 -10.25 -3.69 1.12
CA ILE A 124 -9.10 -2.98 1.70
C ILE A 124 -7.89 -3.25 0.81
N ILE A 125 -7.36 -2.18 0.22
CA ILE A 125 -6.26 -2.25 -0.74
C ILE A 125 -4.98 -1.75 -0.07
N GLY A 126 -3.95 -2.56 -0.06
CA GLY A 126 -2.58 -2.16 0.27
C GLY A 126 -1.72 -2.11 -0.97
N MET A 127 -0.88 -1.11 -1.09
CA MET A 127 0.14 -1.03 -2.13
C MET A 127 1.47 -0.62 -1.47
N ASP A 128 2.45 -1.49 -1.54
CA ASP A 128 3.78 -1.16 -1.02
C ASP A 128 4.42 -0.05 -1.88
N PRO A 129 4.89 1.03 -1.26
CA PRO A 129 5.62 2.07 -1.98
C PRO A 129 6.90 1.54 -2.63
N ARG A 130 7.47 2.31 -3.53
CA ARG A 130 8.78 2.02 -4.16
C ARG A 130 9.83 1.71 -3.11
N GLY A 131 10.58 0.64 -3.30
CA GLY A 131 11.65 0.22 -2.42
C GLY A 131 11.20 -0.44 -1.11
N VAL A 132 9.89 -0.53 -0.86
CA VAL A 132 9.32 -1.10 0.36
C VAL A 132 8.77 -2.51 0.11
N GLY A 133 8.94 -3.40 1.07
CA GLY A 133 8.32 -4.71 1.11
C GLY A 133 8.50 -5.50 -0.17
N ALA A 134 7.39 -5.84 -0.85
CA ALA A 134 7.40 -6.57 -2.11
C ALA A 134 7.53 -5.70 -3.37
N SER A 135 7.64 -4.37 -3.24
CA SER A 135 7.71 -3.40 -4.34
C SER A 135 9.13 -3.04 -4.72
N THR A 136 9.82 -3.94 -5.44
CA THR A 136 11.21 -3.74 -5.90
C THR A 136 12.09 -3.23 -4.74
N PRO A 137 12.30 -4.03 -3.68
CA PRO A 137 12.91 -3.57 -2.44
C PRO A 137 14.34 -3.07 -2.65
N LEU A 138 14.66 -1.96 -1.98
CA LEU A 138 16.03 -1.47 -1.89
C LEU A 138 16.80 -2.30 -0.86
N LYS A 139 17.98 -2.76 -1.27
CA LYS A 139 18.93 -3.45 -0.39
C LYS A 139 20.24 -2.67 -0.44
N CYS A 140 20.46 -1.83 0.56
CA CYS A 140 21.68 -1.02 0.67
C CYS A 140 22.83 -1.82 1.29
N LEU A 141 22.53 -2.78 2.16
CA LEU A 141 23.49 -3.62 2.87
C LEU A 141 23.14 -5.10 2.67
N ASP A 142 24.15 -5.95 2.70
CA ASP A 142 23.96 -7.38 2.91
C ASP A 142 23.67 -7.68 4.39
N THR A 143 23.46 -8.95 4.73
CA THR A 143 23.14 -9.36 6.12
C THR A 143 24.25 -8.97 7.08
N LYS A 144 25.52 -9.11 6.67
CA LYS A 144 26.68 -8.78 7.50
C LYS A 144 26.77 -7.26 7.77
N GLY A 145 26.64 -6.45 6.72
CA GLY A 145 26.62 -4.99 6.85
C GLY A 145 25.45 -4.49 7.69
N LEU A 146 24.29 -5.16 7.59
CA LEU A 146 23.15 -4.83 8.46
C LEU A 146 23.44 -5.16 9.92
N ASP A 147 24.05 -6.33 10.21
CA ASP A 147 24.43 -6.72 11.56
C ASP A 147 25.45 -5.75 12.15
N GLU A 148 26.40 -5.27 11.35
CA GLU A 148 27.40 -4.26 11.74
C GLU A 148 26.73 -2.93 12.11
N VAL A 149 25.79 -2.44 11.28
CA VAL A 149 25.04 -1.21 11.59
C VAL A 149 24.17 -1.37 12.84
N LEU A 150 23.50 -2.52 13.00
CA LEU A 150 22.65 -2.77 14.17
C LEU A 150 23.46 -2.94 15.48
N ALA A 151 24.72 -3.36 15.37
CA ALA A 151 25.63 -3.50 16.50
C ALA A 151 26.39 -2.19 16.82
N SER A 152 26.33 -1.20 15.93
CA SER A 152 26.97 0.10 16.16
C SER A 152 26.22 0.93 17.19
N ASP A 153 26.91 1.86 17.81
CA ASP A 153 26.27 2.83 18.70
C ASP A 153 25.51 3.88 17.88
N PRO A 154 24.16 3.96 17.97
CA PRO A 154 23.38 4.93 17.20
C PRO A 154 23.45 6.35 17.77
N ASP A 155 24.01 6.54 18.96
CA ASP A 155 24.10 7.83 19.66
C ASP A 155 25.55 8.08 20.12
N PRO A 156 26.49 8.31 19.16
CA PRO A 156 27.90 8.45 19.46
C PRO A 156 28.16 9.67 20.35
N ASP A 157 28.81 9.47 21.48
CA ASP A 157 29.08 10.52 22.47
C ASP A 157 30.56 10.98 22.50
N ASN A 158 31.39 10.44 21.58
CA ASN A 158 32.76 10.87 21.40
C ASN A 158 33.22 10.90 19.93
N ALA A 159 34.36 11.53 19.67
CA ALA A 159 34.83 11.76 18.30
C ALA A 159 35.20 10.47 17.55
N ASP A 160 35.67 9.45 18.24
CA ASP A 160 36.07 8.18 17.62
C ASP A 160 34.86 7.37 17.19
N GLU A 161 33.78 7.39 17.95
CA GLU A 161 32.50 6.78 17.57
C GLU A 161 31.84 7.50 16.37
N VAL A 162 31.89 8.84 16.36
CA VAL A 162 31.43 9.63 15.19
C VAL A 162 32.22 9.26 13.92
N ALA A 163 33.54 9.11 14.02
CA ALA A 163 34.37 8.71 12.88
C ALA A 163 34.01 7.31 12.39
N THR A 164 33.76 6.35 13.30
CA THR A 164 33.37 4.98 12.97
C THR A 164 32.04 4.91 12.24
N LEU A 165 31.04 5.70 12.66
CA LEU A 165 29.74 5.78 11.97
C LEU A 165 29.85 6.40 10.58
N GLY A 166 30.79 7.33 10.36
CA GLY A 166 31.02 7.98 9.08
C GLY A 166 31.71 7.09 8.03
N GLU A 167 32.30 5.97 8.44
CA GLU A 167 32.97 5.00 7.57
C GLU A 167 32.08 3.81 7.18
N MET A 168 30.91 3.65 7.80
CA MET A 168 29.91 2.61 7.51
C MET A 168 28.92 3.06 6.43
#